data_38479770cee62906950b7436cb94f536
#
_entry.id   38479770cee62906950b7436cb94f536
#
_cell.length_a   1.000
_cell.length_b   1.000
_cell.length_c   1.000
_cell.angle_alpha   90.00
_cell.angle_beta   90.00
_cell.angle_gamma   90.00
#
_symmetry.space_group_name_H-M   'P 1'
#
loop_
_entity.id
_entity.type
_entity.pdbx_description
1 polymer ?
#
loop_
_entity_poly.entity_id
_entity_poly.type
_entity_poly.pdbx_seq_one_letter_code
_entity_poly.pdbx_strand_id
1 'polypeptide(L)'
;STMLQESHPIHWDADRYGKEGLIISGGLVYSLVSAISNRDFLQVLDEAVLHCSHIQPVSPGDQVGAVSRVLSVDPIDDHLEAVRVKTLGLKNIAQEDFRSGDKFPRRLLKEKQRSRNEIEEICAQESPELMEKIVLQCVRTLIRPRVDAAVKTQSQD
;
A
#
# COMPACT_ATOMS: atom_id res chain seq x y z
N SER A 1 -15.49 5.82 -7.62
CA SER A 1 -16.48 5.00 -6.87
C SER A 1 -17.51 4.35 -7.81
N THR A 2 -17.95 5.02 -8.85
CA THR A 2 -18.92 4.48 -9.81
C THR A 2 -18.42 3.19 -10.49
N MET A 3 -17.13 3.11 -10.78
CA MET A 3 -16.50 1.91 -11.37
C MET A 3 -16.57 0.67 -10.47
N LEU A 4 -16.63 0.87 -9.15
CA LEU A 4 -16.69 -0.21 -8.16
C LEU A 4 -18.13 -0.50 -7.70
N GLN A 5 -19.14 0.13 -8.31
CA GLN A 5 -20.56 0.01 -7.97
C GLN A 5 -20.83 0.23 -6.46
N GLU A 6 -20.09 1.15 -5.85
CA GLU A 6 -20.27 1.51 -4.45
C GLU A 6 -21.64 2.15 -4.22
N SER A 7 -22.45 1.51 -3.40
CA SER A 7 -23.85 1.92 -3.16
C SER A 7 -24.00 2.91 -2.01
N HIS A 8 -23.03 2.97 -1.07
CA HIS A 8 -23.16 3.84 0.09
C HIS A 8 -23.03 5.32 -0.28
N PRO A 9 -24.00 6.19 0.09
CA PRO A 9 -24.03 7.59 -0.35
C PRO A 9 -22.80 8.41 0.01
N ILE A 10 -22.07 8.07 1.08
CA ILE A 10 -20.86 8.79 1.51
C ILE A 10 -19.74 8.82 0.44
N HIS A 11 -19.82 7.95 -0.56
CA HIS A 11 -18.81 7.87 -1.61
C HIS A 11 -19.16 8.71 -2.86
N TRP A 12 -20.38 9.22 -2.98
CA TRP A 12 -20.82 9.90 -4.20
C TRP A 12 -21.84 11.03 -4.02
N ASP A 13 -22.57 11.07 -2.90
CA ASP A 13 -23.64 12.04 -2.65
C ASP A 13 -23.08 13.31 -1.99
N ALA A 14 -22.56 14.21 -2.83
CA ALA A 14 -22.03 15.50 -2.39
C ALA A 14 -23.12 16.45 -1.87
N ASP A 15 -24.36 16.30 -2.29
CA ASP A 15 -25.47 17.14 -1.83
C ASP A 15 -25.81 16.83 -0.37
N ARG A 16 -25.68 15.56 0.02
CA ARG A 16 -25.96 15.11 1.37
C ARG A 16 -24.80 15.34 2.34
N TYR A 17 -23.56 15.11 1.92
CA TYR A 17 -22.39 15.12 2.80
C TYR A 17 -21.49 16.35 2.58
N GLY A 18 -21.75 17.17 1.58
CA GLY A 18 -20.80 18.18 1.12
C GLY A 18 -19.58 17.53 0.42
N LYS A 19 -18.86 18.31 -0.38
CA LYS A 19 -17.66 17.80 -1.06
C LYS A 19 -16.58 17.36 -0.11
N GLU A 20 -16.45 18.04 1.03
CA GLU A 20 -15.45 17.74 2.08
C GLU A 20 -15.81 16.52 2.94
N GLY A 21 -17.09 16.16 3.00
CA GLY A 21 -17.57 14.98 3.73
C GLY A 21 -17.55 13.69 2.93
N LEU A 22 -17.21 13.75 1.62
CA LEU A 22 -17.06 12.55 0.81
C LEU A 22 -15.80 11.78 1.19
N ILE A 23 -15.92 10.45 1.20
CA ILE A 23 -14.83 9.53 1.47
C ILE A 23 -14.63 8.63 0.24
N ILE A 24 -13.39 8.48 -0.19
CA ILE A 24 -13.03 7.55 -1.26
C ILE A 24 -13.25 6.11 -0.76
N SER A 25 -13.83 5.26 -1.62
CA SER A 25 -14.09 3.87 -1.25
C SER A 25 -12.80 3.11 -0.93
N GLY A 26 -12.87 2.21 0.05
CA GLY A 26 -11.73 1.43 0.50
C GLY A 26 -11.13 0.56 -0.60
N GLY A 27 -11.97 -0.01 -1.47
CA GLY A 27 -11.51 -0.78 -2.62
C GLY A 27 -10.68 0.04 -3.61
N LEU A 28 -11.08 1.30 -3.86
CA LEU A 28 -10.30 2.19 -4.71
C LEU A 28 -8.98 2.60 -4.06
N VAL A 29 -8.99 2.92 -2.75
CA VAL A 29 -7.75 3.22 -2.00
C VAL A 29 -6.78 2.04 -2.06
N TYR A 30 -7.28 0.81 -1.82
CA TYR A 30 -6.46 -0.40 -1.94
C TYR A 30 -5.88 -0.55 -3.35
N SER A 31 -6.68 -0.39 -4.39
CA SER A 31 -6.24 -0.53 -5.78
C SER A 31 -5.14 0.46 -6.14
N LEU A 32 -5.28 1.73 -5.70
CA LEU A 32 -4.25 2.75 -5.92
C LEU A 32 -2.95 2.42 -5.19
N VAL A 33 -3.03 2.08 -3.90
CA VAL A 33 -1.85 1.72 -3.08
C VAL A 33 -1.14 0.50 -3.64
N SER A 34 -1.88 -0.53 -4.05
CA SER A 34 -1.33 -1.74 -4.66
C SER A 34 -0.67 -1.45 -6.00
N ALA A 35 -1.31 -0.67 -6.87
CA ALA A 35 -0.75 -0.29 -8.17
C ALA A 35 0.57 0.50 -8.02
N ILE A 36 0.63 1.44 -7.07
CA ILE A 36 1.86 2.20 -6.77
C ILE A 36 2.96 1.26 -6.26
N SER A 37 2.63 0.40 -5.29
CA SER A 37 3.58 -0.57 -4.72
C SER A 37 4.10 -1.56 -5.76
N ASN A 38 3.24 -2.06 -6.65
CA ASN A 38 3.60 -3.09 -7.63
C ASN A 38 4.61 -2.59 -8.69
N ARG A 39 4.72 -1.27 -8.91
CA ARG A 39 5.73 -0.69 -9.81
C ARG A 39 7.16 -1.05 -9.42
N ASP A 40 7.43 -1.25 -8.13
CA ASP A 40 8.76 -1.57 -7.61
C ASP A 40 9.09 -3.08 -7.69
N PHE A 41 8.09 -3.91 -8.01
CA PHE A 41 8.23 -5.37 -8.08
C PHE A 41 8.33 -5.90 -9.51
N LEU A 42 8.48 -5.01 -10.50
CA LEU A 42 8.56 -5.34 -11.92
C LEU A 42 7.27 -6.03 -12.40
N GLN A 43 7.35 -7.26 -12.81
CA GLN A 43 6.22 -8.02 -13.34
C GLN A 43 5.57 -8.85 -12.23
N VAL A 44 4.46 -8.38 -11.71
CA VAL A 44 3.61 -9.15 -10.78
C VAL A 44 2.61 -9.95 -11.61
N LEU A 45 2.64 -11.28 -11.49
CA LEU A 45 1.78 -12.20 -12.22
C LEU A 45 0.49 -12.49 -11.47
N ASP A 46 0.58 -12.56 -10.14
CA ASP A 46 -0.56 -12.84 -9.27
C ASP A 46 -0.30 -12.25 -7.87
N GLU A 47 -1.36 -12.00 -7.10
CA GLU A 47 -1.24 -11.56 -5.72
C GLU A 47 -2.29 -12.20 -4.81
N ALA A 48 -1.87 -12.54 -3.61
CA ALA A 48 -2.74 -12.97 -2.51
C ALA A 48 -2.66 -11.96 -1.36
N VAL A 49 -3.80 -11.39 -0.99
CA VAL A 49 -3.91 -10.48 0.16
C VAL A 49 -4.07 -11.30 1.43
N LEU A 50 -3.08 -11.27 2.31
CA LEU A 50 -3.12 -11.97 3.60
C LEU A 50 -3.85 -11.15 4.65
N HIS A 51 -3.55 -9.86 4.71
CA HIS A 51 -4.19 -8.90 5.61
C HIS A 51 -4.30 -7.55 4.92
N CYS A 52 -5.44 -6.88 5.10
CA CYS A 52 -5.65 -5.51 4.68
C CYS A 52 -6.55 -4.80 5.69
N SER A 53 -6.15 -3.62 6.13
CA SER A 53 -7.00 -2.76 6.94
C SER A 53 -6.84 -1.29 6.58
N HIS A 54 -7.96 -0.60 6.50
CA HIS A 54 -8.03 0.84 6.35
C HIS A 54 -7.89 1.49 7.73
N ILE A 55 -7.05 2.51 7.83
CA ILE A 55 -6.69 3.18 9.07
C ILE A 55 -7.34 4.55 9.13
N GLN A 56 -7.12 5.37 8.11
CA GLN A 56 -7.67 6.72 7.99
C GLN A 56 -8.46 6.86 6.69
N PRO A 57 -9.50 7.70 6.64
CA PRO A 57 -10.22 7.98 5.40
C PRO A 57 -9.34 8.75 4.41
N VAL A 58 -9.62 8.55 3.13
CA VAL A 58 -9.08 9.33 2.03
C VAL A 58 -10.23 10.15 1.45
N SER A 59 -10.00 11.45 1.29
CA SER A 59 -10.98 12.39 0.73
C SER A 59 -10.63 12.77 -0.71
N PRO A 60 -11.61 13.27 -1.50
CA PRO A 60 -11.32 13.84 -2.80
C PRO A 60 -10.29 14.97 -2.70
N GLY A 61 -9.23 14.90 -3.52
CA GLY A 61 -8.11 15.86 -3.48
C GLY A 61 -6.89 15.39 -2.70
N ASP A 62 -7.01 14.36 -1.85
CA ASP A 62 -5.84 13.76 -1.20
C ASP A 62 -4.92 13.10 -2.22
N GLN A 63 -3.62 13.31 -2.05
CA GLN A 63 -2.58 12.58 -2.78
C GLN A 63 -2.27 11.27 -2.07
N VAL A 64 -2.27 10.16 -2.79
CA VAL A 64 -2.00 8.83 -2.23
C VAL A 64 -0.64 8.34 -2.69
N GLY A 65 0.12 7.79 -1.75
CA GLY A 65 1.42 7.14 -1.98
C GLY A 65 1.49 5.79 -1.30
N ALA A 66 2.57 5.06 -1.53
CA ALA A 66 2.83 3.77 -0.91
C ALA A 66 4.29 3.62 -0.50
N VAL A 67 4.53 2.99 0.65
CA VAL A 67 5.84 2.51 1.10
C VAL A 67 5.74 1.02 1.35
N SER A 68 6.67 0.25 0.78
CA SER A 68 6.67 -1.20 0.89
C SER A 68 7.99 -1.72 1.45
N ARG A 69 7.89 -2.81 2.20
CA ARG A 69 9.03 -3.58 2.68
C ARG A 69 8.87 -5.04 2.29
N VAL A 70 9.87 -5.59 1.65
CA VAL A 70 9.98 -7.04 1.42
C VAL A 70 10.25 -7.72 2.78
N LEU A 71 9.42 -8.70 3.12
CA LEU A 71 9.51 -9.50 4.33
C LEU A 71 10.26 -10.80 4.08
N SER A 72 9.92 -11.49 2.96
CA SER A 72 10.62 -12.69 2.49
C SER A 72 10.54 -12.80 0.98
N VAL A 73 11.46 -13.58 0.41
CA VAL A 73 11.46 -14.00 -1.00
C VAL A 73 11.70 -15.51 -0.97
N ASP A 74 10.72 -16.26 -1.43
CA ASP A 74 10.72 -17.71 -1.37
C ASP A 74 10.61 -18.27 -2.81
N PRO A 75 11.56 -19.07 -3.31
CA PRO A 75 11.46 -19.67 -4.62
C PRO A 75 10.28 -20.66 -4.66
N ILE A 76 9.50 -20.61 -5.75
CA ILE A 76 8.43 -21.56 -6.02
C ILE A 76 9.01 -22.68 -6.89
N ASP A 77 9.69 -22.31 -7.96
CA ASP A 77 10.39 -23.19 -8.89
C ASP A 77 11.61 -22.47 -9.52
N ASP A 78 12.13 -22.97 -10.63
CA ASP A 78 13.29 -22.38 -11.33
C ASP A 78 12.98 -21.03 -11.98
N HIS A 79 11.71 -20.69 -12.19
CA HIS A 79 11.26 -19.51 -12.93
C HIS A 79 10.49 -18.50 -12.06
N LEU A 80 9.85 -18.94 -11.01
CA LEU A 80 8.94 -18.16 -10.19
C LEU A 80 9.40 -18.06 -8.74
N GLU A 81 9.07 -16.93 -8.12
CA GLU A 81 9.26 -16.68 -6.70
C GLU A 81 8.04 -16.01 -6.07
N ALA A 82 7.82 -16.30 -4.81
CA ALA A 82 6.83 -15.64 -3.96
C ALA A 82 7.52 -14.56 -3.13
N VAL A 83 7.06 -13.31 -3.26
CA VAL A 83 7.58 -12.18 -2.50
C VAL A 83 6.53 -11.74 -1.49
N ARG A 84 6.81 -11.92 -0.20
CA ARG A 84 5.95 -11.39 0.86
C ARG A 84 6.29 -9.94 1.15
N VAL A 85 5.27 -9.09 1.14
CA VAL A 85 5.43 -7.64 1.22
C VAL A 85 4.50 -7.04 2.26
N LYS A 86 5.03 -6.18 3.12
CA LYS A 86 4.23 -5.24 3.94
C LYS A 86 4.18 -3.91 3.22
N THR A 87 2.97 -3.39 2.97
CA THR A 87 2.75 -2.09 2.34
C THR A 87 1.93 -1.20 3.26
N LEU A 88 2.34 0.06 3.37
CA LEU A 88 1.59 1.14 3.98
C LEU A 88 1.12 2.09 2.87
N GLY A 89 -0.18 2.35 2.82
CA GLY A 89 -0.76 3.43 2.05
C GLY A 89 -0.69 4.72 2.85
N LEU A 90 -0.27 5.79 2.20
CA LEU A 90 -0.02 7.08 2.82
C LEU A 90 -0.78 8.16 2.05
N LYS A 91 -1.18 9.24 2.74
CA LYS A 91 -1.78 10.42 2.10
C LYS A 91 -1.02 11.69 2.43
N ASN A 92 -0.96 12.62 1.46
CA ASN A 92 -0.46 13.98 1.64
C ASN A 92 0.97 14.05 2.25
N ILE A 93 1.86 13.19 1.75
CA ILE A 93 3.28 13.19 2.10
C ILE A 93 4.06 13.68 0.87
N ALA A 94 4.98 14.62 1.08
CA ALA A 94 5.84 15.12 0.02
C ALA A 94 6.74 14.01 -0.55
N GLN A 95 6.98 14.03 -1.86
CA GLN A 95 7.78 12.99 -2.54
C GLN A 95 9.21 12.89 -1.98
N GLU A 96 9.78 13.98 -1.56
CA GLU A 96 11.10 14.09 -0.93
C GLU A 96 11.17 13.33 0.41
N ASP A 97 10.08 13.28 1.17
CA ASP A 97 10.01 12.53 2.42
C ASP A 97 9.99 11.02 2.21
N PHE A 98 9.56 10.57 1.02
CA PHE A 98 9.62 9.15 0.63
C PHE A 98 11.04 8.68 0.27
N ARG A 99 11.91 9.58 -0.20
CA ARG A 99 13.27 9.23 -0.63
C ARG A 99 14.20 8.92 0.54
N SER A 100 13.94 9.51 1.70
CA SER A 100 14.68 9.21 2.93
C SER A 100 13.95 8.13 3.73
N GLY A 101 14.11 6.86 3.34
CA GLY A 101 13.48 5.72 4.02
C GLY A 101 13.79 5.60 5.52
N ASP A 102 14.70 6.42 6.04
CA ASP A 102 15.04 6.50 7.46
C ASP A 102 13.95 7.19 8.32
N LYS A 103 13.04 7.94 7.68
CA LYS A 103 11.94 8.65 8.38
C LYS A 103 10.77 7.73 8.76
N PHE A 104 10.70 6.53 8.21
CA PHE A 104 9.59 5.63 8.51
C PHE A 104 9.90 4.71 9.68
N PRO A 105 9.04 4.66 10.71
CA PRO A 105 9.21 3.74 11.82
C PRO A 105 9.28 2.30 11.34
N ARG A 106 10.43 1.65 11.51
CA ARG A 106 10.62 0.25 11.09
C ARG A 106 9.61 -0.70 11.71
N ARG A 107 9.06 -0.33 12.88
CA ARG A 107 8.01 -1.10 13.58
C ARG A 107 6.72 -1.19 12.77
N LEU A 108 6.36 -0.16 12.00
CA LEU A 108 5.16 -0.13 11.15
C LEU A 108 5.31 -1.05 9.92
N LEU A 109 6.53 -1.28 9.47
CA LEU A 109 6.86 -2.12 8.32
C LEU A 109 7.14 -3.60 8.69
N LYS A 110 6.83 -4.02 9.92
CA LYS A 110 6.82 -5.44 10.30
C LYS A 110 5.52 -6.11 9.82
N GLU A 111 5.55 -7.43 9.66
CA GLU A 111 4.42 -8.23 9.18
C GLU A 111 3.16 -8.07 10.05
N LYS A 112 3.33 -7.84 11.35
CA LYS A 112 2.23 -7.70 12.31
C LYS A 112 1.21 -6.68 11.81
N GLN A 113 -0.06 -7.08 11.76
CA GLN A 113 -1.18 -6.15 11.63
C GLN A 113 -1.37 -5.39 12.94
N ARG A 114 -1.56 -4.08 12.85
CA ARG A 114 -1.72 -3.20 14.00
C ARG A 114 -3.09 -2.55 13.99
N SER A 115 -3.62 -2.29 15.18
CA SER A 115 -4.79 -1.44 15.33
C SER A 115 -4.43 0.02 15.00
N ARG A 116 -5.46 0.83 14.76
CA ARG A 116 -5.30 2.28 14.56
C ARG A 116 -4.56 2.92 15.75
N ASN A 117 -4.95 2.61 16.98
CA ASN A 117 -4.32 3.17 18.17
C ASN A 117 -2.84 2.81 18.28
N GLU A 118 -2.45 1.53 17.99
CA GLU A 118 -1.03 1.13 17.97
C GLU A 118 -0.22 1.90 16.92
N ILE A 119 -0.82 2.20 15.76
CA ILE A 119 -0.17 3.00 14.70
C ILE A 119 0.01 4.43 15.18
N GLU A 120 -1.02 5.03 15.75
CA GLU A 120 -0.99 6.40 16.27
C GLU A 120 0.05 6.56 17.40
N GLU A 121 0.14 5.59 18.32
CA GLU A 121 1.16 5.58 19.37
C GLU A 121 2.59 5.51 18.80
N ILE A 122 2.82 4.66 17.80
CA ILE A 122 4.13 4.55 17.16
C ILE A 122 4.48 5.85 16.42
N CYS A 123 3.53 6.43 15.69
CA CYS A 123 3.73 7.69 15.01
C CYS A 123 4.05 8.82 15.99
N ALA A 124 3.29 8.92 17.07
CA ALA A 124 3.53 9.96 18.09
C ALA A 124 4.95 9.89 18.70
N GLN A 125 5.50 8.67 18.85
CA GLN A 125 6.82 8.44 19.44
C GLN A 125 7.98 8.60 18.46
N GLU A 126 7.82 8.09 17.22
CA GLU A 126 8.93 7.91 16.29
C GLU A 126 8.86 8.84 15.07
N SER A 127 7.66 9.26 14.65
CA SER A 127 7.44 10.08 13.43
C SER A 127 6.10 10.82 13.49
N PRO A 128 5.99 11.90 14.30
CA PRO A 128 4.75 12.63 14.48
C PRO A 128 4.16 13.18 13.17
N GLU A 129 4.99 13.43 12.16
CA GLU A 129 4.60 13.89 10.83
C GLU A 129 3.77 12.86 10.05
N LEU A 130 3.79 11.59 10.45
CA LEU A 130 2.98 10.52 9.87
C LEU A 130 1.61 10.36 10.54
N MET A 131 1.35 11.09 11.62
CA MET A 131 0.05 11.05 12.28
C MET A 131 -1.05 11.41 11.28
N GLU A 132 -2.16 10.63 11.30
CA GLU A 132 -3.32 10.77 10.41
C GLU A 132 -3.02 10.60 8.90
N LYS A 133 -1.77 10.34 8.53
CA LYS A 133 -1.37 10.17 7.12
C LYS A 133 -1.34 8.71 6.67
N ILE A 134 -1.33 7.73 7.58
CA ILE A 134 -1.38 6.32 7.22
C ILE A 134 -2.84 5.93 6.98
N VAL A 135 -3.19 5.63 5.72
CA VAL A 135 -4.57 5.37 5.31
C VAL A 135 -4.88 3.88 5.20
N LEU A 136 -3.85 3.06 4.95
CA LEU A 136 -4.00 1.62 4.73
C LEU A 136 -2.73 0.89 5.17
N GLN A 137 -2.91 -0.32 5.70
CA GLN A 137 -1.83 -1.29 5.85
C GLN A 137 -2.26 -2.61 5.23
N CYS A 138 -1.38 -3.26 4.50
CA CYS A 138 -1.62 -4.61 3.99
C CYS A 138 -0.35 -5.46 4.00
N VAL A 139 -0.57 -6.77 4.10
CA VAL A 139 0.45 -7.81 3.85
C VAL A 139 -0.04 -8.64 2.69
N ARG A 140 0.80 -8.76 1.67
CA ARG A 140 0.50 -9.48 0.44
C ARG A 140 1.62 -10.45 0.11
N THR A 141 1.27 -11.53 -0.59
CA THR A 141 2.24 -12.37 -1.29
C THR A 141 2.07 -12.11 -2.78
N LEU A 142 3.14 -11.71 -3.43
CA LEU A 142 3.21 -11.43 -4.87
C LEU A 142 3.94 -12.59 -5.54
N ILE A 143 3.39 -13.07 -6.65
CA ILE A 143 4.06 -14.06 -7.51
C ILE A 143 4.68 -13.32 -8.68
N ARG A 144 5.98 -13.52 -8.89
CA ARG A 144 6.70 -12.89 -10.01
C ARG A 144 7.78 -13.81 -10.59
N PRO A 145 8.27 -13.52 -11.82
CA PRO A 145 9.45 -14.17 -12.35
C PRO A 145 10.66 -13.93 -11.44
N ARG A 146 11.49 -14.94 -11.28
CA ARG A 146 12.77 -14.80 -10.58
C ARG A 146 13.70 -13.86 -11.32
N VAL A 147 14.33 -12.95 -10.62
CA VAL A 147 15.25 -11.96 -11.20
C VAL A 147 16.41 -12.63 -11.92
N ASP A 148 16.93 -13.74 -11.40
CA ASP A 148 18.03 -14.50 -12.00
C ASP A 148 17.64 -15.20 -13.31
N ALA A 149 16.37 -15.56 -13.49
CA ALA A 149 15.85 -16.15 -14.73
C ALA A 149 15.71 -15.11 -15.83
N ALA A 150 15.32 -13.88 -15.48
CA ALA A 150 15.15 -12.80 -16.45
C ALA A 150 16.47 -12.35 -17.09
N VAL A 151 17.58 -12.39 -16.33
CA VAL A 151 18.91 -12.02 -16.85
C VAL A 151 19.46 -13.04 -17.86
N LYS A 152 19.15 -14.33 -17.69
CA LYS A 152 19.61 -15.40 -18.61
C LYS A 152 18.92 -15.34 -19.98
N THR A 153 17.68 -14.86 -20.05
CA THR A 153 16.94 -14.79 -21.33
C THR A 153 17.41 -13.64 -22.21
N GLN A 154 17.93 -12.54 -21.64
CA GLN A 154 18.46 -11.40 -22.41
C GLN A 154 19.88 -11.59 -22.92
N SER A 155 20.59 -12.67 -22.52
CA SER A 155 21.96 -12.97 -22.96
C SER A 155 22.01 -14.03 -24.07
N GLN A 156 20.87 -14.45 -24.64
CA GLN A 156 20.78 -15.46 -25.71
C GLN A 156 20.30 -14.90 -27.07
N ASP A 157 20.06 -13.59 -27.15
CA ASP A 157 19.85 -12.86 -28.41
C ASP A 157 21.09 -12.00 -28.74
#